data_2870134784901487135982f0203802fa
#
_entry.id   2870134784901487135982f0203802fa
#
_cell.length_a   1.000
_cell.length_b   1.000
_cell.length_c   1.000
_cell.angle_alpha   90.00
_cell.angle_beta   90.00
_cell.angle_gamma   90.00
#
_symmetry.space_group_name_H-M   'P 1'
#
loop_
_entity.id
_entity.type
_entity.pdbx_description
1 polymer ?
#
loop_
_entity_poly.entity_id
_entity_poly.type
_entity_poly.pdbx_seq_one_letter_code
_entity_poly.pdbx_strand_id
1 'polypeptide(L)' 'MTEKILDATGLLCPLPVLKLRKHLKSMKIGDVVTVLADDPAAKIDIPHFCNETGQTLISQKATGSCATEYQVRKEI' A
#
# COMPACT_ATOMS: atom_id res chain seq x y z
N MET A 1 5.39 18.68 -0.53
CA MET A 1 4.68 17.46 -0.49
C MET A 1 5.53 16.28 -0.93
N THR A 2 5.62 15.29 -0.14
CA THR A 2 6.49 14.18 -0.45
C THR A 2 5.71 12.90 -0.62
N GLU A 3 6.02 12.23 -1.72
CA GLU A 3 5.54 10.91 -1.99
C GLU A 3 6.56 9.94 -1.43
N LYS A 4 6.11 9.02 -0.60
CA LYS A 4 6.99 8.04 0.00
C LYS A 4 6.80 6.69 -0.64
N ILE A 5 7.91 5.94 -0.71
CA ILE A 5 7.87 4.58 -1.22
C ILE A 5 8.07 3.63 -0.05
N LEU A 6 7.13 2.71 0.11
CA LEU A 6 7.18 1.69 1.13
C LEU A 6 7.49 0.36 0.44
N ASP A 7 8.68 -0.16 0.67
CA ASP A 7 9.08 -1.40 0.07
C ASP A 7 8.63 -2.57 0.93
N ALA A 8 7.64 -3.30 0.44
CA ALA A 8 7.12 -4.50 1.08
C ALA A 8 7.39 -5.75 0.24
N THR A 9 8.35 -5.67 -0.70
CA THR A 9 8.73 -6.85 -1.48
C THR A 9 9.39 -7.88 -0.58
N GLY A 10 9.20 -9.15 -0.91
CA GLY A 10 9.72 -10.25 -0.10
C GLY A 10 8.87 -10.59 1.11
N LEU A 11 7.85 -9.79 1.41
CA LEU A 11 6.97 -10.05 2.54
C LEU A 11 5.74 -10.82 2.08
N LEU A 12 5.30 -11.77 2.91
CA LEU A 12 4.11 -12.57 2.66
C LEU A 12 2.94 -12.05 3.48
N CYS A 13 1.74 -12.30 2.98
CA CYS A 13 0.50 -11.98 3.69
C CYS A 13 0.57 -12.49 5.14
N PRO A 14 0.19 -11.68 6.13
CA PRO A 14 -0.41 -10.35 6.04
C PRO A 14 0.60 -9.19 6.19
N LEU A 15 1.90 -9.46 6.07
CA LEU A 15 2.94 -8.48 6.39
C LEU A 15 2.90 -7.21 5.54
N PRO A 16 2.63 -7.28 4.21
CA PRO A 16 2.54 -6.04 3.44
C PRO A 16 1.49 -5.08 3.98
N VAL A 17 0.32 -5.61 4.34
CA VAL A 17 -0.78 -4.79 4.88
C VAL A 17 -0.40 -4.24 6.26
N LEU A 18 0.23 -5.04 7.10
CA LEU A 18 0.64 -4.59 8.43
C LEU A 18 1.69 -3.48 8.33
N LYS A 19 2.61 -3.61 7.38
CA LYS A 19 3.62 -2.59 7.15
C LYS A 19 2.99 -1.30 6.65
N LEU A 20 2.05 -1.40 5.73
CA LEU A 20 1.29 -0.25 5.24
C LEU A 20 0.52 0.42 6.37
N ARG A 21 -0.16 -0.37 7.19
CA ARG A 21 -0.95 0.15 8.31
C ARG A 21 -0.08 0.95 9.27
N LYS A 22 1.09 0.42 9.60
CA LYS A 22 2.02 1.11 10.49
C LYS A 22 2.51 2.41 9.87
N HIS A 23 2.81 2.39 8.57
CA HIS A 23 3.30 3.57 7.86
C HIS A 23 2.25 4.67 7.81
N LEU A 24 0.99 4.30 7.60
CA LEU A 24 -0.12 5.27 7.54
C LEU A 24 -0.26 6.06 8.82
N LYS A 25 0.10 5.48 9.97
CA LYS A 25 0.01 6.17 11.25
C LYS A 25 0.93 7.37 11.32
N SER A 26 2.03 7.35 10.58
CA SER A 26 3.00 8.45 10.57
C SER A 26 2.72 9.47 9.47
N MET A 27 1.72 9.22 8.64
CA MET A 27 1.37 10.11 7.53
C MET A 27 0.30 11.11 7.95
N LYS A 28 0.23 12.20 7.22
CA LYS A 28 -0.83 13.19 7.39
C LYS A 28 -1.97 12.88 6.42
N ILE A 29 -3.16 13.30 6.78
CA ILE A 29 -4.32 13.15 5.90
C ILE A 29 -4.03 13.88 4.59
N GLY A 30 -4.25 13.20 3.47
CA GLY A 30 -3.96 13.72 2.14
C GLY A 30 -2.62 13.27 1.57
N ASP A 31 -1.73 12.74 2.42
CA ASP A 31 -0.46 12.22 1.93
C ASP A 31 -0.66 10.92 1.16
N VAL A 32 0.23 10.71 0.19
CA VAL A 32 0.20 9.52 -0.66
C VAL A 32 1.45 8.69 -0.40
N VAL A 33 1.27 7.38 -0.27
CA VAL A 33 2.38 6.43 -0.18
C VAL A 33 2.30 5.46 -1.36
N THR A 34 3.44 5.14 -1.92
CA THR A 34 3.55 4.11 -2.96
C THR A 34 4.07 2.84 -2.30
N VAL A 35 3.28 1.78 -2.35
CA VAL A 35 3.62 0.49 -1.76
C VAL A 35 4.03 -0.47 -2.86
N LEU A 36 5.18 -1.12 -2.68
CA LEU A 36 5.64 -2.17 -3.58
C LEU A 36 5.49 -3.51 -2.86
N ALA A 37 4.76 -4.43 -3.45
CA ALA A 37 4.57 -5.76 -2.87
C ALA A 37 4.56 -6.80 -3.98
N ASP A 38 5.15 -7.95 -3.72
CA ASP A 38 5.23 -9.02 -4.70
C ASP A 38 4.45 -10.27 -4.29
N ASP A 39 3.82 -10.27 -3.14
CA ASP A 39 2.95 -11.36 -2.72
C ASP A 39 1.64 -11.29 -3.51
N PRO A 40 1.24 -12.38 -4.19
CA PRO A 40 -0.04 -12.40 -4.93
C PRO A 40 -1.24 -12.02 -4.08
N ALA A 41 -1.23 -12.36 -2.80
CA ALA A 41 -2.34 -12.02 -1.91
C ALA A 41 -2.47 -10.51 -1.68
N ALA A 42 -1.40 -9.75 -1.86
CA ALA A 42 -1.47 -8.29 -1.69
C ALA A 42 -2.43 -7.63 -2.67
N LYS A 43 -2.63 -8.25 -3.84
CA LYS A 43 -3.57 -7.74 -4.84
C LYS A 43 -5.01 -7.72 -4.33
N ILE A 44 -5.29 -8.54 -3.35
CA ILE A 44 -6.60 -8.61 -2.71
C ILE A 44 -6.56 -7.88 -1.37
N ASP A 45 -5.50 -8.10 -0.60
CA ASP A 45 -5.40 -7.61 0.78
C ASP A 45 -5.29 -6.08 0.84
N ILE A 46 -4.50 -5.47 -0.05
CA ILE A 46 -4.30 -4.02 0.00
C ILE A 46 -5.57 -3.26 -0.38
N PRO A 47 -6.27 -3.61 -1.48
CA PRO A 47 -7.56 -2.98 -1.77
C PRO A 47 -8.59 -3.20 -0.65
N HIS A 48 -8.62 -4.41 -0.09
CA HIS A 48 -9.52 -4.71 1.00
C HIS A 48 -9.23 -3.86 2.24
N PHE A 49 -7.95 -3.75 2.60
CA PHE A 49 -7.52 -2.92 3.71
C PHE A 49 -7.92 -1.46 3.51
N CYS A 50 -7.71 -0.92 2.31
CA CYS A 50 -8.09 0.46 2.02
C CYS A 50 -9.59 0.66 2.17
N ASN A 51 -10.39 -0.28 1.68
CA ASN A 51 -11.83 -0.21 1.79
C ASN A 51 -12.29 -0.28 3.25
N GLU A 52 -11.68 -1.17 4.03
CA GLU A 52 -12.05 -1.38 5.43
C GLU A 52 -11.68 -0.19 6.32
N THR A 53 -10.59 0.48 6.00
CA THR A 53 -10.08 1.58 6.85
C THR A 53 -10.45 2.96 6.33
N GLY A 54 -11.12 3.05 5.18
CA GLY A 54 -11.52 4.34 4.61
C GLY A 54 -10.41 5.08 3.89
N GLN A 55 -9.30 4.42 3.59
CA GLN A 55 -8.24 5.02 2.78
C GLN A 55 -8.57 4.87 1.31
N THR A 56 -7.95 5.70 0.46
CA THR A 56 -8.19 5.64 -0.98
C THR A 56 -7.05 4.90 -1.67
N LEU A 57 -7.39 3.85 -2.40
CA LEU A 57 -6.46 3.21 -3.32
C LEU A 57 -6.51 3.96 -4.65
N ILE A 58 -5.48 4.77 -4.92
CA ILE A 58 -5.45 5.62 -6.11
C ILE A 58 -5.18 4.78 -7.36
N SER A 59 -4.21 3.86 -7.28
CA SER A 59 -3.85 3.06 -8.43
C SER A 59 -3.19 1.76 -8.00
N GLN A 60 -3.20 0.82 -8.92
CA GLN A 60 -2.57 -0.49 -8.74
C GLN A 60 -2.05 -0.88 -10.11
N LYS A 61 -0.73 -1.02 -10.25
CA LYS A 61 -0.15 -1.37 -11.54
C LYS A 61 1.05 -2.29 -11.41
N ALA A 62 1.18 -3.15 -12.40
CA ALA A 62 2.35 -4.01 -12.52
C ALA A 62 3.58 -3.17 -12.85
N THR A 63 4.72 -3.57 -12.29
CA THR A 63 5.97 -2.82 -12.47
C THR A 63 6.88 -3.42 -13.54
N GLY A 64 6.44 -4.51 -14.18
CA GLY A 64 7.30 -5.23 -15.12
C GLY A 64 8.15 -6.30 -14.47
N SER A 65 8.11 -6.41 -13.15
CA SER A 65 8.72 -7.48 -12.38
C SER A 65 7.60 -8.23 -11.64
N CYS A 66 7.94 -9.00 -10.62
CA CYS A 66 6.93 -9.69 -9.82
C CYS A 66 6.18 -8.75 -8.89
N ALA A 67 6.71 -7.55 -8.67
CA ALA A 67 6.10 -6.59 -7.76
C ALA A 67 4.97 -5.82 -8.41
N THR A 68 3.97 -5.46 -7.59
CA THR A 68 2.88 -4.58 -7.98
C THR A 68 3.02 -3.30 -7.18
N GLU A 69 2.75 -2.17 -7.82
CA GLU A 69 2.83 -0.86 -7.22
C GLU A 69 1.42 -0.40 -6.85
N TYR A 70 1.23 -0.04 -5.59
CA TYR A 70 -0.06 0.45 -5.09
C TYR A 70 0.13 1.87 -4.58
N GLN A 71 -0.70 2.80 -5.03
CA GLN A 71 -0.68 4.16 -4.49
C GLN A 71 -1.88 4.34 -3.58
N VAL A 72 -1.62 4.67 -2.34
CA VAL A 72 -2.63 4.81 -1.29
C VAL A 72 -2.57 6.22 -0.72
N ARG A 73 -3.72 6.88 -0.67
CA ARG A 73 -3.84 8.20 -0.05
C ARG A 73 -4.51 8.06 1.30
N LYS A 74 -3.92 8.69 2.30
CA LYS A 74 -4.49 8.68 3.64
C LYS A 74 -5.68 9.64 3.71
N GLU A 75 -6.84 9.11 4.06
CA GLU A 75 -8.08 9.90 4.17
C GLU A 75 -8.50 10.16 5.60
N ILE A 76 -8.10 9.27 6.50
CA ILE A 76 -8.51 9.37 7.90
C ILE A 76 -7.32 9.31 8.82
#